data_5ede1e092e019b82a4c2e16dca4ee451
#
_entry.id   5ede1e092e019b82a4c2e16dca4ee451
#
_cell.length_a   1.000
_cell.length_b   1.000
_cell.length_c   1.000
_cell.angle_alpha   90.00
_cell.angle_beta   90.00
_cell.angle_gamma   90.00
#
_symmetry.space_group_name_H-M   'P 1'
#
loop_
_entity.id
_entity.type
_entity.pdbx_description
1 polymer ?
#
loop_
_entity_poly.entity_id
_entity_poly.type
_entity_poly.pdbx_seq_one_letter_code
_entity_poly.pdbx_strand_id
1 'polypeptide(L)'
;MLTSINICRWAFPGTWARNLARSWRISADIRPEWGSVKYIIDKNLYLSAYAGEGHYNDMDMLEIGRGLKPEEEEVHFGMWCIMSSPLLIGCDLTTIPETSLKLLKNKELIALNQDPLGLQAYVVQHENEGYVLVKDIERKRGNVRAVALYNPSDTICSFTVPMNILELGGKVKARDLVKQQDLPEIKGGVLNRELPPHSVLILRMESEKRLEATVYEAEWAYLPCFNDLGKTPKSIVYAPLHEASGGMKVSYLGGRKENFAEWKEVYSEQGGEYEMTIRYVPKADRKLEVCVNNEKRILLDSLSADETQKIASITVPVHLKAGNNKIRMGSSFCWAPDIDCFTLKKVSE
;
A
#
# COMPACT_ATOMS: atom_id res chain seq x y z
N MET A 1 -24.15 -11.79 3.06
CA MET A 1 -24.68 -10.76 2.15
C MET A 1 -23.62 -9.69 1.98
N LEU A 2 -23.08 -9.50 0.77
CA LEU A 2 -22.13 -8.43 0.48
C LEU A 2 -22.94 -7.14 0.29
N THR A 3 -22.78 -6.20 1.22
CA THR A 3 -23.36 -4.88 1.08
C THR A 3 -22.25 -3.95 0.58
N SER A 4 -22.39 -3.40 -0.62
CA SER A 4 -21.50 -2.39 -1.16
C SER A 4 -22.11 -0.99 -1.00
N ILE A 5 -21.30 -0.02 -0.66
CA ILE A 5 -21.70 1.39 -0.58
C ILE A 5 -21.09 2.15 -1.75
N ASN A 6 -21.93 2.79 -2.53
CA ASN A 6 -21.52 3.64 -3.64
C ASN A 6 -21.78 5.12 -3.28
N ILE A 7 -20.93 5.71 -2.44
CA ILE A 7 -21.01 7.13 -2.05
C ILE A 7 -19.63 7.76 -2.21
N CYS A 8 -19.42 8.44 -3.34
CA CYS A 8 -18.11 8.96 -3.71
C CYS A 8 -17.91 10.47 -3.48
N ARG A 9 -18.88 11.20 -2.90
CA ARG A 9 -18.85 12.68 -3.00
C ARG A 9 -18.61 13.46 -1.71
N TRP A 10 -18.71 12.86 -0.52
CA TRP A 10 -18.73 13.63 0.74
C TRP A 10 -17.58 13.33 1.68
N ALA A 11 -17.19 12.09 1.81
CA ALA A 11 -16.05 11.63 2.60
C ALA A 11 -15.64 10.25 2.14
N PHE A 12 -14.37 9.88 2.28
CA PHE A 12 -13.88 8.57 1.92
C PHE A 12 -14.57 7.47 2.77
N PRO A 13 -15.32 6.54 2.16
CA PRO A 13 -16.13 5.59 2.92
C PRO A 13 -15.32 4.65 3.82
N GLY A 14 -14.07 4.32 3.47
CA GLY A 14 -13.18 3.45 4.25
C GLY A 14 -12.96 3.91 5.69
N THR A 15 -13.18 5.20 6.00
CA THR A 15 -13.04 5.74 7.35
C THR A 15 -14.28 5.53 8.23
N TRP A 16 -15.48 5.33 7.66
CA TRP A 16 -16.73 5.27 8.43
C TRP A 16 -17.65 4.09 8.07
N ALA A 17 -17.49 3.49 6.88
CA ALA A 17 -18.44 2.50 6.37
C ALA A 17 -18.21 1.07 6.88
N ARG A 18 -17.12 0.77 7.58
CA ARG A 18 -16.76 -0.62 7.99
C ARG A 18 -17.86 -1.35 8.79
N ASN A 19 -18.65 -0.62 9.58
CA ASN A 19 -19.75 -1.21 10.34
C ASN A 19 -21.05 -1.38 9.54
N LEU A 20 -21.10 -0.82 8.32
CA LEU A 20 -22.31 -0.79 7.48
C LEU A 20 -22.19 -1.65 6.23
N ALA A 21 -20.99 -1.78 5.68
CA ALA A 21 -20.74 -2.47 4.42
C ALA A 21 -19.43 -3.26 4.43
N ARG A 22 -19.33 -4.24 3.52
CA ARG A 22 -18.13 -5.06 3.30
C ARG A 22 -17.26 -4.51 2.18
N SER A 23 -17.80 -3.67 1.32
CA SER A 23 -17.04 -2.98 0.28
C SER A 23 -17.57 -1.57 0.05
N TRP A 24 -16.75 -0.72 -0.51
CA TRP A 24 -17.11 0.65 -0.88
C TRP A 24 -16.32 1.12 -2.09
N ARG A 25 -17.00 1.82 -2.98
CA ARG A 25 -16.41 2.44 -4.16
C ARG A 25 -15.42 3.54 -3.74
N ILE A 26 -14.25 3.53 -4.38
CA ILE A 26 -13.16 4.48 -4.10
C ILE A 26 -13.07 5.61 -5.12
N SER A 27 -13.78 5.48 -6.24
CA SER A 27 -13.73 6.41 -7.37
C SER A 27 -15.08 6.58 -8.03
N ALA A 28 -15.18 7.48 -9.02
CA ALA A 28 -16.26 7.51 -10.01
C ALA A 28 -16.23 6.24 -10.89
N ASP A 29 -17.28 6.05 -11.69
CA ASP A 29 -17.46 4.87 -12.53
C ASP A 29 -16.30 4.67 -13.51
N ILE A 30 -15.93 3.41 -13.69
CA ILE A 30 -14.91 2.99 -14.65
C ILE A 30 -15.41 3.12 -16.09
N ARG A 31 -14.49 3.29 -17.03
CA ARG A 31 -14.73 3.24 -18.48
C ARG A 31 -13.75 2.29 -19.14
N PRO A 32 -14.10 1.69 -20.31
CA PRO A 32 -13.23 0.75 -21.03
C PRO A 32 -12.09 1.48 -21.78
N GLU A 33 -11.30 2.25 -21.08
CA GLU A 33 -10.16 3.00 -21.58
C GLU A 33 -9.02 3.01 -20.56
N TRP A 34 -7.77 2.94 -21.03
CA TRP A 34 -6.58 2.86 -20.18
C TRP A 34 -6.53 3.98 -19.12
N GLY A 35 -6.78 5.22 -19.51
CA GLY A 35 -6.76 6.36 -18.59
C GLY A 35 -7.71 6.20 -17.40
N SER A 36 -8.87 5.56 -17.60
CA SER A 36 -9.82 5.28 -16.52
C SER A 36 -9.33 4.15 -15.60
N VAL A 37 -8.82 3.06 -16.16
CA VAL A 37 -8.24 1.94 -15.39
C VAL A 37 -7.07 2.44 -14.55
N LYS A 38 -6.12 3.14 -15.17
CA LYS A 38 -4.97 3.74 -14.49
C LYS A 38 -5.39 4.67 -13.34
N TYR A 39 -6.34 5.58 -13.60
CA TYR A 39 -6.84 6.52 -12.60
C TYR A 39 -7.38 5.81 -11.35
N ILE A 40 -8.12 4.71 -11.53
CA ILE A 40 -8.69 3.96 -10.41
C ILE A 40 -7.59 3.19 -9.65
N ILE A 41 -6.62 2.63 -10.37
CA ILE A 41 -5.44 2.01 -9.73
C ILE A 41 -4.70 3.05 -8.89
N ASP A 42 -4.37 4.22 -9.46
CA ASP A 42 -3.67 5.31 -8.79
C ASP A 42 -4.40 5.75 -7.50
N LYS A 43 -5.73 5.80 -7.51
CA LYS A 43 -6.56 6.08 -6.33
C LYS A 43 -6.42 5.01 -5.25
N ASN A 44 -6.22 3.75 -5.61
CA ASN A 44 -6.17 2.63 -4.67
C ASN A 44 -4.77 2.31 -4.11
N LEU A 45 -3.70 2.79 -4.74
CA LEU A 45 -2.30 2.47 -4.39
C LEU A 45 -2.01 2.64 -2.88
N TYR A 46 -2.58 3.66 -2.26
CA TYR A 46 -2.32 4.04 -0.86
C TYR A 46 -3.51 3.81 0.09
N LEU A 47 -4.48 2.98 -0.31
CA LEU A 47 -5.67 2.72 0.52
C LEU A 47 -5.65 1.36 1.25
N SER A 48 -4.51 0.66 1.26
CA SER A 48 -4.38 -0.67 1.87
C SER A 48 -4.77 -0.71 3.35
N ALA A 49 -4.50 0.35 4.11
CA ALA A 49 -4.84 0.45 5.52
C ALA A 49 -6.35 0.43 5.82
N TYR A 50 -7.19 0.63 4.80
CA TYR A 50 -8.65 0.62 4.93
C TYR A 50 -9.27 -0.72 4.52
N ALA A 51 -8.54 -1.57 3.81
CA ALA A 51 -8.95 -2.91 3.41
C ALA A 51 -8.55 -3.98 4.43
N GLY A 52 -9.01 -5.23 4.23
CA GLY A 52 -8.71 -6.35 5.10
C GLY A 52 -9.82 -6.66 6.12
N GLU A 53 -9.70 -7.82 6.79
CA GLU A 53 -10.70 -8.29 7.76
C GLU A 53 -12.13 -8.38 7.18
N GLY A 54 -12.24 -8.81 5.92
CA GLY A 54 -13.52 -8.93 5.20
C GLY A 54 -14.10 -7.61 4.71
N HIS A 55 -13.25 -6.57 4.56
CA HIS A 55 -13.60 -5.27 4.01
C HIS A 55 -12.71 -4.95 2.81
N TYR A 56 -13.29 -4.39 1.74
CA TYR A 56 -12.63 -4.25 0.46
C TYR A 56 -12.85 -2.86 -0.14
N ASN A 57 -11.76 -2.29 -0.66
CA ASN A 57 -11.82 -1.14 -1.55
C ASN A 57 -12.30 -1.60 -2.93
N ASP A 58 -13.44 -1.08 -3.37
CA ASP A 58 -14.09 -1.46 -4.62
C ASP A 58 -13.61 -0.54 -5.74
N MET A 59 -12.84 -1.13 -6.66
CA MET A 59 -12.27 -0.45 -7.84
C MET A 59 -13.22 -0.46 -9.04
N ASP A 60 -14.50 -0.82 -8.84
CA ASP A 60 -15.52 -0.99 -9.86
C ASP A 60 -15.41 -2.31 -10.64
N MET A 61 -16.33 -2.49 -11.61
CA MET A 61 -16.40 -3.71 -12.42
C MET A 61 -15.21 -3.86 -13.37
N LEU A 62 -15.09 -5.04 -13.94
CA LEU A 62 -14.06 -5.37 -14.91
C LEU A 62 -14.50 -4.98 -16.33
N GLU A 63 -13.69 -4.17 -17.00
CA GLU A 63 -13.84 -3.74 -18.39
C GLU A 63 -13.14 -4.70 -19.38
N ILE A 64 -12.88 -5.94 -18.98
CA ILE A 64 -12.22 -6.96 -19.78
C ILE A 64 -13.09 -7.39 -20.96
N GLY A 65 -12.54 -7.41 -22.17
CA GLY A 65 -13.28 -7.72 -23.40
C GLY A 65 -14.09 -6.56 -23.95
N ARG A 66 -13.83 -5.31 -23.49
CA ARG A 66 -14.57 -4.11 -23.90
C ARG A 66 -13.71 -3.08 -24.65
N GLY A 67 -12.57 -3.49 -25.22
CA GLY A 67 -11.76 -2.65 -26.11
C GLY A 67 -10.44 -2.15 -25.55
N LEU A 68 -10.07 -2.54 -24.34
CA LEU A 68 -8.71 -2.38 -23.83
C LEU A 68 -7.75 -3.26 -24.66
N LYS A 69 -6.46 -2.88 -24.73
CA LYS A 69 -5.45 -3.74 -25.31
C LYS A 69 -5.20 -4.96 -24.41
N PRO A 70 -4.69 -6.09 -24.95
CA PRO A 70 -4.45 -7.29 -24.15
C PRO A 70 -3.58 -7.05 -22.92
N GLU A 71 -2.50 -6.29 -23.04
CA GLU A 71 -1.62 -5.92 -21.93
C GLU A 71 -2.32 -5.04 -20.87
N GLU A 72 -3.21 -4.13 -21.30
CA GLU A 72 -4.01 -3.29 -20.42
C GLU A 72 -5.09 -4.12 -19.69
N GLU A 73 -5.65 -5.15 -20.33
CA GLU A 73 -6.53 -6.13 -19.69
C GLU A 73 -5.79 -6.95 -18.62
N GLU A 74 -4.54 -7.38 -18.90
CA GLU A 74 -3.71 -8.06 -17.93
C GLU A 74 -3.42 -7.19 -16.70
N VAL A 75 -3.11 -5.91 -16.90
CA VAL A 75 -2.98 -4.92 -15.80
C VAL A 75 -4.27 -4.80 -15.04
N HIS A 76 -5.38 -4.57 -15.73
CA HIS A 76 -6.68 -4.38 -15.11
C HIS A 76 -7.05 -5.55 -14.21
N PHE A 77 -7.02 -6.78 -14.75
CA PHE A 77 -7.37 -7.97 -13.99
C PHE A 77 -6.37 -8.27 -12.87
N GLY A 78 -5.06 -8.21 -13.18
CA GLY A 78 -3.99 -8.48 -12.22
C GLY A 78 -4.01 -7.52 -11.03
N MET A 79 -4.20 -6.22 -11.28
CA MET A 79 -4.27 -5.21 -10.21
C MET A 79 -5.54 -5.36 -9.37
N TRP A 80 -6.72 -5.64 -9.95
CA TRP A 80 -7.92 -5.98 -9.17
C TRP A 80 -7.68 -7.19 -8.27
N CYS A 81 -6.97 -8.21 -8.78
CA CYS A 81 -6.68 -9.42 -8.01
C CYS A 81 -5.71 -9.16 -6.85
N ILE A 82 -4.60 -8.47 -7.07
CA ILE A 82 -3.64 -8.22 -5.99
C ILE A 82 -4.14 -7.20 -4.97
N MET A 83 -4.99 -6.27 -5.40
CA MET A 83 -5.65 -5.30 -4.53
C MET A 83 -6.87 -5.89 -3.78
N SER A 84 -7.24 -7.15 -4.04
CA SER A 84 -8.44 -7.81 -3.45
C SER A 84 -9.73 -7.01 -3.67
N SER A 85 -9.83 -6.33 -4.81
CA SER A 85 -11.07 -5.65 -5.21
C SER A 85 -12.13 -6.68 -5.65
N PRO A 86 -13.42 -6.41 -5.43
CA PRO A 86 -14.48 -7.27 -5.97
C PRO A 86 -14.33 -7.49 -7.48
N LEU A 87 -14.47 -8.74 -7.93
CA LEU A 87 -14.41 -9.11 -9.34
C LEU A 87 -15.84 -9.21 -9.90
N LEU A 88 -16.30 -8.14 -10.53
CA LEU A 88 -17.62 -8.04 -11.16
C LEU A 88 -17.45 -7.91 -12.68
N ILE A 89 -17.93 -8.88 -13.45
CA ILE A 89 -17.80 -8.88 -14.92
C ILE A 89 -18.74 -7.82 -15.50
N GLY A 90 -18.19 -6.87 -16.29
CA GLY A 90 -18.93 -5.79 -16.95
C GLY A 90 -19.14 -6.00 -18.44
N CYS A 91 -18.69 -7.11 -19.04
CA CYS A 91 -18.82 -7.41 -20.47
C CYS A 91 -19.94 -8.40 -20.79
N ASP A 92 -20.31 -8.45 -22.07
CA ASP A 92 -21.19 -9.49 -22.62
C ASP A 92 -20.38 -10.77 -22.86
N LEU A 93 -20.64 -11.81 -22.05
CA LEU A 93 -19.95 -13.11 -22.13
C LEU A 93 -20.24 -13.89 -23.42
N THR A 94 -21.27 -13.51 -24.19
CA THR A 94 -21.62 -14.18 -25.46
C THR A 94 -20.76 -13.70 -26.63
N THR A 95 -20.14 -12.53 -26.50
CA THR A 95 -19.34 -11.88 -27.56
C THR A 95 -17.91 -11.58 -27.13
N ILE A 96 -17.52 -11.94 -25.92
CA ILE A 96 -16.17 -11.67 -25.37
C ILE A 96 -15.09 -12.35 -26.21
N PRO A 97 -13.96 -11.69 -26.54
CA PRO A 97 -12.81 -12.31 -27.17
C PRO A 97 -12.28 -13.51 -26.36
N GLU A 98 -11.83 -14.56 -27.05
CA GLU A 98 -11.33 -15.78 -26.38
C GLU A 98 -10.12 -15.50 -25.48
N THR A 99 -9.23 -14.60 -25.86
CA THR A 99 -8.08 -14.16 -25.06
C THR A 99 -8.52 -13.53 -23.74
N SER A 100 -9.50 -12.62 -23.79
CA SER A 100 -10.07 -11.97 -22.62
C SER A 100 -10.80 -12.95 -21.71
N LEU A 101 -11.56 -13.90 -22.31
CA LEU A 101 -12.21 -14.96 -21.56
C LEU A 101 -11.20 -15.89 -20.87
N LYS A 102 -10.07 -16.20 -21.53
CA LYS A 102 -8.98 -16.99 -20.94
C LYS A 102 -8.36 -16.27 -19.75
N LEU A 103 -8.15 -14.96 -19.85
CA LEU A 103 -7.66 -14.13 -18.74
C LEU A 103 -8.63 -14.16 -17.55
N LEU A 104 -9.92 -13.93 -17.76
CA LEU A 104 -10.95 -13.99 -16.72
C LEU A 104 -11.06 -15.38 -16.05
N LYS A 105 -10.65 -16.46 -16.73
CA LYS A 105 -10.58 -17.84 -16.20
C LYS A 105 -9.24 -18.19 -15.56
N ASN A 106 -8.31 -17.26 -15.42
CA ASN A 106 -7.01 -17.52 -14.79
C ASN A 106 -7.19 -17.86 -13.30
N LYS A 107 -7.07 -19.14 -12.99
CA LYS A 107 -7.32 -19.66 -11.64
C LYS A 107 -6.31 -19.14 -10.60
N GLU A 108 -5.08 -18.82 -11.00
CA GLU A 108 -4.05 -18.35 -10.08
C GLU A 108 -4.30 -16.90 -9.68
N LEU A 109 -4.71 -16.04 -10.61
CA LEU A 109 -5.13 -14.67 -10.32
C LEU A 109 -6.42 -14.64 -9.49
N ILE A 110 -7.39 -15.50 -9.81
CA ILE A 110 -8.62 -15.64 -9.01
C ILE A 110 -8.28 -16.11 -7.59
N ALA A 111 -7.39 -17.09 -7.42
CA ALA A 111 -6.95 -17.56 -6.10
C ALA A 111 -6.25 -16.45 -5.30
N LEU A 112 -5.44 -15.61 -5.97
CA LEU A 112 -4.83 -14.43 -5.36
C LEU A 112 -5.87 -13.42 -4.85
N ASN A 113 -6.93 -13.18 -5.62
CA ASN A 113 -8.04 -12.30 -5.20
C ASN A 113 -8.83 -12.89 -4.03
N GLN A 114 -9.05 -14.21 -4.06
CA GLN A 114 -9.85 -14.98 -3.09
C GLN A 114 -9.01 -15.47 -1.89
N ASP A 115 -7.78 -14.98 -1.73
CA ASP A 115 -6.93 -15.35 -0.60
C ASP A 115 -7.65 -15.06 0.73
N PRO A 116 -7.69 -16.03 1.68
CA PRO A 116 -8.50 -15.92 2.90
C PRO A 116 -8.09 -14.79 3.84
N LEU A 117 -6.87 -14.24 3.71
CA LEU A 117 -6.45 -13.06 4.47
C LEU A 117 -7.19 -11.79 4.02
N GLY A 118 -7.66 -11.74 2.77
CA GLY A 118 -8.40 -10.60 2.22
C GLY A 118 -7.62 -9.29 2.25
N LEU A 119 -6.28 -9.35 2.25
CA LEU A 119 -5.42 -8.17 2.34
C LEU A 119 -5.27 -7.50 0.98
N GLN A 120 -5.24 -6.17 0.97
CA GLN A 120 -4.83 -5.38 -0.18
C GLN A 120 -3.31 -5.22 -0.18
N ALA A 121 -2.68 -5.29 -1.36
CA ALA A 121 -1.27 -4.97 -1.52
C ALA A 121 -0.99 -3.48 -1.26
N TYR A 122 0.20 -3.19 -0.73
CA TYR A 122 0.70 -1.85 -0.47
C TYR A 122 2.00 -1.60 -1.22
N VAL A 123 2.27 -0.34 -1.54
CA VAL A 123 3.46 0.09 -2.28
C VAL A 123 4.69 0.03 -1.36
N VAL A 124 5.75 -0.63 -1.81
CA VAL A 124 7.04 -0.71 -1.09
C VAL A 124 8.19 -0.04 -1.84
N GLN A 125 7.97 0.28 -3.11
CA GLN A 125 8.94 1.03 -3.92
C GLN A 125 8.18 1.76 -5.02
N HIS A 126 8.56 3.03 -5.25
CA HIS A 126 8.08 3.84 -6.37
C HIS A 126 9.27 4.58 -6.97
N GLU A 127 9.69 4.15 -8.16
CA GLU A 127 10.82 4.73 -8.89
C GLU A 127 10.51 4.77 -10.39
N ASN A 128 10.94 5.83 -11.07
CA ASN A 128 10.80 5.97 -12.53
C ASN A 128 9.37 5.68 -13.04
N GLU A 129 8.35 6.20 -12.34
CA GLU A 129 6.92 5.96 -12.61
C GLU A 129 6.44 4.51 -12.38
N GLY A 130 7.34 3.57 -12.05
CA GLY A 130 7.01 2.18 -11.73
C GLY A 130 6.72 1.96 -10.25
N TYR A 131 5.84 1.01 -9.95
CA TYR A 131 5.44 0.66 -8.58
C TYR A 131 5.73 -0.81 -8.28
N VAL A 132 6.28 -1.06 -7.09
CA VAL A 132 6.37 -2.40 -6.52
C VAL A 132 5.39 -2.48 -5.35
N LEU A 133 4.44 -3.41 -5.46
CA LEU A 133 3.44 -3.65 -4.43
C LEU A 133 3.61 -5.05 -3.85
N VAL A 134 3.24 -5.20 -2.57
CA VAL A 134 3.35 -6.49 -1.89
C VAL A 134 2.20 -6.70 -0.90
N LYS A 135 1.79 -7.95 -0.72
CA LYS A 135 0.90 -8.38 0.38
C LYS A 135 1.24 -9.77 0.86
N ASP A 136 0.89 -10.07 2.09
CA ASP A 136 0.89 -11.44 2.59
C ASP A 136 -0.26 -12.23 1.93
N ILE A 137 -0.02 -13.49 1.64
CA ILE A 137 -1.00 -14.46 1.18
C ILE A 137 -0.84 -15.76 1.96
N GLU A 138 -1.90 -16.58 1.96
CA GLU A 138 -1.97 -17.90 2.63
C GLU A 138 -1.88 -17.79 4.16
N ARG A 139 -0.87 -17.14 4.67
CA ARG A 139 -0.63 -16.95 6.11
C ARG A 139 -0.05 -15.56 6.39
N LYS A 140 -0.66 -14.83 7.30
CA LYS A 140 -0.13 -13.55 7.80
C LYS A 140 1.25 -13.74 8.42
N ARG A 141 2.21 -12.88 8.03
CA ARG A 141 3.63 -13.00 8.40
C ARG A 141 4.28 -14.33 7.99
N GLY A 142 3.68 -15.03 7.00
CA GLY A 142 4.28 -16.19 6.36
C GLY A 142 5.46 -15.81 5.45
N ASN A 143 6.14 -16.83 4.96
CA ASN A 143 7.25 -16.70 4.01
C ASN A 143 6.78 -16.69 2.54
N VAL A 144 5.47 -16.65 2.30
CA VAL A 144 4.86 -16.53 0.99
C VAL A 144 4.21 -15.17 0.85
N ARG A 145 4.55 -14.44 -0.22
CA ARG A 145 3.99 -13.13 -0.52
C ARG A 145 3.57 -13.01 -1.98
N ALA A 146 2.53 -12.23 -2.24
CA ALA A 146 2.23 -11.77 -3.59
C ALA A 146 2.91 -10.42 -3.82
N VAL A 147 3.49 -10.26 -5.01
CA VAL A 147 4.23 -9.07 -5.43
C VAL A 147 3.75 -8.64 -6.81
N ALA A 148 3.53 -7.35 -7.02
CA ALA A 148 3.29 -6.78 -8.33
C ALA A 148 4.38 -5.78 -8.68
N LEU A 149 4.95 -5.90 -9.88
CA LEU A 149 5.69 -4.84 -10.53
C LEU A 149 4.74 -4.23 -11.55
N TYR A 150 4.44 -2.94 -11.42
CA TYR A 150 3.44 -2.25 -12.23
C TYR A 150 4.06 -1.05 -12.94
N ASN A 151 3.98 -1.07 -14.28
CA ASN A 151 4.39 0.04 -15.15
C ASN A 151 3.16 0.73 -15.75
N PRO A 152 2.70 1.85 -15.17
CA PRO A 152 1.58 2.65 -15.73
C PRO A 152 1.99 3.59 -16.85
N SER A 153 3.29 3.75 -17.13
CA SER A 153 3.82 4.77 -18.03
C SER A 153 3.79 4.36 -19.50
N ASP A 154 3.99 5.32 -20.40
CA ASP A 154 4.09 5.11 -21.84
C ASP A 154 5.49 4.66 -22.29
N THR A 155 6.41 4.42 -21.34
CA THR A 155 7.79 4.01 -21.62
C THR A 155 8.15 2.71 -20.90
N ILE A 156 9.27 2.09 -21.30
CA ILE A 156 9.81 0.92 -20.60
C ILE A 156 10.26 1.35 -19.19
N CYS A 157 9.86 0.59 -18.18
CA CYS A 157 10.28 0.79 -16.80
C CYS A 157 11.19 -0.35 -16.33
N SER A 158 12.38 0.01 -15.81
CA SER A 158 13.32 -0.94 -15.23
C SER A 158 13.15 -1.02 -13.73
N PHE A 159 12.99 -2.21 -13.20
CA PHE A 159 12.83 -2.50 -11.78
C PHE A 159 14.07 -3.19 -11.24
N THR A 160 14.59 -2.68 -10.13
CA THR A 160 15.61 -3.32 -9.30
C THR A 160 15.03 -3.48 -7.90
N VAL A 161 14.63 -4.69 -7.55
CA VAL A 161 13.86 -4.98 -6.32
C VAL A 161 14.69 -5.86 -5.38
N PRO A 162 15.31 -5.29 -4.34
CA PRO A 162 15.97 -6.06 -3.30
C PRO A 162 14.96 -6.89 -2.49
N MET A 163 15.27 -8.14 -2.19
CA MET A 163 14.35 -9.04 -1.50
C MET A 163 14.03 -8.58 -0.07
N ASN A 164 14.91 -7.83 0.57
CA ASN A 164 14.68 -7.31 1.91
C ASN A 164 13.55 -6.27 1.98
N ILE A 165 13.31 -5.45 0.95
CA ILE A 165 12.15 -4.54 0.93
C ILE A 165 10.83 -5.31 0.81
N LEU A 166 10.88 -6.52 0.26
CA LEU A 166 9.77 -7.46 0.26
C LEU A 166 9.71 -8.30 1.54
N GLU A 167 10.60 -8.06 2.52
CA GLU A 167 10.75 -8.82 3.75
C GLU A 167 11.01 -10.32 3.49
N LEU A 168 11.66 -10.68 2.39
CA LEU A 168 11.99 -12.04 1.99
C LEU A 168 13.49 -12.29 2.16
N GLY A 169 13.87 -13.41 2.76
CA GLY A 169 15.27 -13.76 3.03
C GLY A 169 15.61 -15.20 2.67
N GLY A 170 16.90 -15.44 2.42
CA GLY A 170 17.39 -16.73 1.93
C GLY A 170 17.10 -16.93 0.44
N LYS A 171 16.90 -18.18 0.02
CA LYS A 171 16.50 -18.49 -1.35
C LYS A 171 15.04 -18.09 -1.58
N VAL A 172 14.77 -17.49 -2.73
CA VAL A 172 13.44 -17.05 -3.12
C VAL A 172 13.05 -17.67 -4.45
N LYS A 173 11.92 -18.38 -4.44
CA LYS A 173 11.24 -18.88 -5.63
C LYS A 173 10.14 -17.91 -6.03
N ALA A 174 9.93 -17.75 -7.34
CA ALA A 174 8.89 -16.87 -7.85
C ALA A 174 8.12 -17.56 -8.99
N ARG A 175 6.80 -17.35 -9.02
CA ARG A 175 5.90 -17.83 -10.06
C ARG A 175 5.11 -16.66 -10.62
N ASP A 176 5.13 -16.49 -11.93
CA ASP A 176 4.31 -15.54 -12.68
C ASP A 176 2.87 -16.08 -12.75
N LEU A 177 1.95 -15.37 -12.10
CA LEU A 177 0.54 -15.76 -12.00
C LEU A 177 -0.27 -15.43 -13.25
N VAL A 178 0.16 -14.42 -14.05
CA VAL A 178 -0.47 -14.10 -15.33
C VAL A 178 -0.16 -15.18 -16.35
N LYS A 179 1.13 -15.51 -16.49
CA LYS A 179 1.63 -16.53 -17.46
C LYS A 179 1.57 -17.95 -16.93
N GLN A 180 1.29 -18.14 -15.64
CA GLN A 180 1.21 -19.45 -14.96
C GLN A 180 2.49 -20.28 -15.10
N GLN A 181 3.65 -19.63 -14.94
CA GLN A 181 4.95 -20.27 -15.10
C GLN A 181 5.92 -19.87 -13.98
N ASP A 182 6.79 -20.82 -13.61
CA ASP A 182 7.84 -20.56 -12.63
C ASP A 182 8.96 -19.73 -13.28
N LEU A 183 9.48 -18.78 -12.52
CA LEU A 183 10.64 -18.00 -12.93
C LEU A 183 11.94 -18.68 -12.48
N PRO A 184 13.07 -18.39 -13.14
CA PRO A 184 14.39 -18.79 -12.65
C PRO A 184 14.61 -18.29 -11.22
N GLU A 185 15.39 -19.05 -10.43
CA GLU A 185 15.76 -18.67 -9.06
C GLU A 185 16.36 -17.26 -9.02
N ILE A 186 15.91 -16.46 -8.05
CA ILE A 186 16.40 -15.09 -7.84
C ILE A 186 17.77 -15.16 -7.18
N LYS A 187 18.81 -14.85 -7.96
CA LYS A 187 20.19 -14.85 -7.51
C LYS A 187 20.59 -13.49 -6.92
N GLY A 188 21.47 -13.52 -5.90
CA GLY A 188 22.01 -12.29 -5.32
C GLY A 188 21.00 -11.46 -4.51
N GLY A 189 19.82 -12.01 -4.22
CA GLY A 189 18.81 -11.30 -3.39
C GLY A 189 18.19 -10.06 -4.04
N VAL A 190 18.27 -9.95 -5.38
CA VAL A 190 17.70 -8.83 -6.15
C VAL A 190 16.96 -9.35 -7.39
N LEU A 191 15.72 -8.90 -7.57
CA LEU A 191 14.94 -9.14 -8.79
C LEU A 191 15.12 -7.96 -9.74
N ASN A 192 15.73 -8.21 -10.92
CA ASN A 192 15.82 -7.22 -11.98
C ASN A 192 14.83 -7.58 -13.09
N ARG A 193 14.00 -6.63 -13.51
CA ARG A 193 13.03 -6.79 -14.60
C ARG A 193 12.83 -5.49 -15.35
N GLU A 194 12.60 -5.61 -16.65
CA GLU A 194 12.09 -4.53 -17.48
C GLU A 194 10.66 -4.88 -17.88
N LEU A 195 9.77 -3.91 -17.73
CA LEU A 195 8.38 -4.01 -18.13
C LEU A 195 8.08 -3.01 -19.24
N PRO A 196 7.42 -3.46 -20.34
CA PRO A 196 6.94 -2.55 -21.37
C PRO A 196 5.88 -1.58 -20.82
N PRO A 197 5.50 -0.56 -21.61
CA PRO A 197 4.38 0.33 -21.26
C PRO A 197 3.11 -0.43 -20.91
N HIS A 198 2.32 0.12 -19.98
CA HIS A 198 1.00 -0.39 -19.57
C HIS A 198 1.02 -1.89 -19.25
N SER A 199 1.97 -2.32 -18.43
CA SER A 199 2.11 -3.74 -18.12
C SER A 199 2.33 -4.02 -16.64
N VAL A 200 2.09 -5.27 -16.26
CA VAL A 200 2.25 -5.74 -14.89
C VAL A 200 2.87 -7.13 -14.86
N LEU A 201 3.67 -7.40 -13.84
CA LEU A 201 4.16 -8.73 -13.49
C LEU A 201 3.63 -9.07 -12.10
N ILE A 202 2.75 -10.05 -12.01
CA ILE A 202 2.17 -10.51 -10.73
C ILE A 202 2.85 -11.81 -10.33
N LEU A 203 3.49 -11.82 -9.18
CA LEU A 203 4.28 -12.93 -8.68
C LEU A 203 3.72 -13.49 -7.38
N ARG A 204 3.68 -14.82 -7.24
CA ARG A 204 3.72 -15.51 -5.96
C ARG A 204 5.17 -15.81 -5.65
N MET A 205 5.67 -15.27 -4.54
CA MET A 205 7.04 -15.45 -4.10
C MET A 205 7.10 -16.21 -2.79
N GLU A 206 8.01 -17.19 -2.69
CA GLU A 206 8.22 -18.02 -1.53
C GLU A 206 9.70 -18.00 -1.14
N SER A 207 9.99 -17.68 0.13
CA SER A 207 11.36 -17.57 0.66
C SER A 207 11.63 -18.59 1.76
N GLU A 208 12.91 -18.82 2.06
CA GLU A 208 13.31 -19.67 3.19
C GLU A 208 12.94 -19.04 4.54
N LYS A 209 12.92 -17.72 4.63
CA LYS A 209 12.57 -17.01 5.86
C LYS A 209 11.89 -15.68 5.60
N ARG A 210 11.02 -15.25 6.52
CA ARG A 210 10.47 -13.91 6.58
C ARG A 210 11.41 -13.00 7.38
N LEU A 211 11.68 -11.80 6.85
CA LEU A 211 12.43 -10.76 7.53
C LEU A 211 11.48 -9.79 8.27
N GLU A 212 11.99 -9.10 9.27
CA GLU A 212 11.29 -7.96 9.87
C GLU A 212 11.40 -6.73 8.95
N ALA A 213 10.32 -5.96 8.87
CA ALA A 213 10.38 -4.65 8.23
C ALA A 213 11.21 -3.69 9.10
N THR A 214 12.09 -2.94 8.45
CA THR A 214 12.89 -1.92 9.11
C THR A 214 12.44 -0.50 8.77
N VAL A 215 11.66 -0.33 7.71
CA VAL A 215 11.09 0.95 7.24
C VAL A 215 9.58 0.83 7.22
N TYR A 216 8.91 1.88 7.68
CA TYR A 216 7.45 2.00 7.70
C TYR A 216 7.07 3.34 7.08
N GLU A 217 6.56 3.28 5.86
CA GLU A 217 6.16 4.46 5.09
C GLU A 217 4.89 5.11 5.67
N ALA A 218 4.77 6.41 5.56
CA ALA A 218 3.61 7.14 6.07
C ALA A 218 2.33 6.78 5.32
N GLU A 219 2.42 6.46 4.04
CA GLU A 219 1.29 6.02 3.22
C GLU A 219 0.74 4.64 3.57
N TRP A 220 1.42 3.87 4.43
CA TRP A 220 0.88 2.61 4.97
C TRP A 220 0.01 2.83 6.20
N ALA A 221 0.02 4.05 6.76
CA ALA A 221 -0.72 4.36 7.97
C ALA A 221 -2.24 4.45 7.71
N TYR A 222 -3.02 3.98 8.67
CA TYR A 222 -4.45 4.31 8.73
C TYR A 222 -4.64 5.75 9.21
N LEU A 223 -5.40 6.53 8.44
CA LEU A 223 -5.70 7.92 8.71
C LEU A 223 -7.22 8.07 8.98
N PRO A 224 -7.67 8.18 10.24
CA PRO A 224 -9.11 8.21 10.55
C PRO A 224 -9.85 9.43 9.99
N CYS A 225 -9.12 10.52 9.73
CA CYS A 225 -9.67 11.74 9.14
C CYS A 225 -9.28 11.91 7.65
N PHE A 226 -8.92 10.83 6.97
CA PHE A 226 -8.55 10.86 5.56
C PHE A 226 -9.69 11.38 4.68
N ASN A 227 -9.36 12.32 3.79
CA ASN A 227 -10.27 12.78 2.75
C ASN A 227 -9.47 13.30 1.55
N ASP A 228 -9.52 12.59 0.44
CA ASP A 228 -8.84 12.92 -0.82
C ASP A 228 -9.70 13.74 -1.80
N LEU A 229 -10.91 14.09 -1.42
CA LEU A 229 -11.84 14.83 -2.29
C LEU A 229 -11.42 16.28 -2.54
N GLY A 230 -10.28 16.71 -2.03
CA GLY A 230 -9.51 17.89 -2.47
C GLY A 230 -10.16 19.26 -2.26
N LYS A 231 -11.38 19.34 -1.69
CA LYS A 231 -12.14 20.59 -1.56
C LYS A 231 -12.19 21.16 -0.14
N THR A 232 -11.79 20.40 0.85
CA THR A 232 -11.71 20.89 2.24
C THR A 232 -10.23 21.13 2.57
N PRO A 233 -9.78 22.36 2.69
CA PRO A 233 -8.46 22.65 3.22
C PRO A 233 -8.36 22.03 4.62
N LYS A 234 -7.27 21.27 4.89
CA LYS A 234 -6.94 20.69 6.21
C LYS A 234 -7.51 19.29 6.52
N SER A 235 -7.90 18.51 5.54
CA SER A 235 -8.06 17.07 5.73
C SER A 235 -6.70 16.38 5.62
N ILE A 236 -6.45 15.39 6.48
CA ILE A 236 -5.25 14.55 6.38
C ILE A 236 -5.29 13.78 5.06
N VAL A 237 -4.17 13.81 4.33
CA VAL A 237 -4.04 13.18 3.01
C VAL A 237 -2.64 12.59 2.82
N TYR A 238 -2.52 11.62 1.94
CA TYR A 238 -1.25 11.25 1.32
C TYR A 238 -0.94 12.27 0.23
N ALA A 239 0.25 12.83 0.25
CA ALA A 239 0.66 13.89 -0.67
C ALA A 239 2.03 13.58 -1.28
N PRO A 240 2.25 13.83 -2.58
CA PRO A 240 3.54 13.60 -3.21
C PRO A 240 4.61 14.54 -2.65
N LEU A 241 5.81 13.99 -2.47
CA LEU A 241 7.03 14.71 -2.15
C LEU A 241 8.21 13.92 -2.72
N HIS A 242 8.87 14.46 -3.73
CA HIS A 242 9.96 13.78 -4.45
C HIS A 242 11.11 13.32 -3.53
N GLU A 243 11.42 14.10 -2.48
CA GLU A 243 12.50 13.79 -1.54
C GLU A 243 12.10 12.80 -0.44
N ALA A 244 10.81 12.45 -0.36
CA ALA A 244 10.32 11.46 0.60
C ALA A 244 10.67 10.04 0.17
N SER A 245 10.80 9.15 1.13
CA SER A 245 10.85 7.71 0.90
C SER A 245 9.56 7.28 0.19
N GLY A 246 9.64 6.45 -0.84
CA GLY A 246 8.46 6.10 -1.64
C GLY A 246 7.82 7.26 -2.43
N GLY A 247 8.36 8.49 -2.34
CA GLY A 247 7.84 9.65 -3.06
C GLY A 247 6.56 10.27 -2.47
N MET A 248 6.14 9.85 -1.28
CA MET A 248 4.90 10.28 -0.63
C MET A 248 5.13 10.71 0.82
N LYS A 249 4.20 11.47 1.36
CA LYS A 249 4.15 11.86 2.78
C LYS A 249 2.71 11.94 3.26
N VAL A 250 2.50 11.93 4.57
CA VAL A 250 1.21 12.28 5.19
C VAL A 250 1.21 13.74 5.58
N SER A 251 0.24 14.50 5.05
CA SER A 251 0.08 15.94 5.30
C SER A 251 -1.16 16.26 6.10
N TYR A 252 -1.16 17.44 6.78
CA TYR A 252 -2.26 17.94 7.62
C TYR A 252 -2.56 17.06 8.84
N LEU A 253 -1.52 16.52 9.44
CA LEU A 253 -1.58 15.70 10.65
C LEU A 253 -1.74 16.57 11.89
N GLY A 254 -2.51 16.09 12.90
CA GLY A 254 -2.65 16.78 14.20
C GLY A 254 -3.71 17.86 14.22
N GLY A 255 -3.56 18.82 15.13
CA GLY A 255 -4.52 19.90 15.39
C GLY A 255 -5.76 19.47 16.22
N ARG A 256 -5.97 18.17 16.41
CA ARG A 256 -7.01 17.55 17.24
C ARG A 256 -6.69 16.09 17.53
N LYS A 257 -7.27 15.56 18.59
CA LYS A 257 -6.98 14.20 19.09
C LYS A 257 -7.28 13.09 18.08
N GLU A 258 -8.29 13.26 17.24
CA GLU A 258 -8.76 12.27 16.27
C GLU A 258 -7.94 12.27 14.98
N ASN A 259 -7.11 13.28 14.76
CA ASN A 259 -6.33 13.45 13.52
C ASN A 259 -4.90 12.94 13.69
N PHE A 260 -4.70 11.65 13.50
CA PHE A 260 -3.45 10.93 13.66
C PHE A 260 -3.19 9.98 12.50
N ALA A 261 -1.93 9.52 12.36
CA ALA A 261 -1.53 8.40 11.55
C ALA A 261 -1.28 7.17 12.44
N GLU A 262 -1.78 6.00 12.06
CA GLU A 262 -1.66 4.76 12.85
C GLU A 262 -1.14 3.61 11.99
N TRP A 263 0.00 3.05 12.37
CA TRP A 263 0.52 1.78 11.86
C TRP A 263 0.09 0.66 12.80
N LYS A 264 -0.74 -0.27 12.33
CA LYS A 264 -1.36 -1.32 13.16
C LYS A 264 -0.51 -2.57 13.30
N GLU A 265 0.45 -2.78 12.43
CA GLU A 265 1.19 -4.02 12.28
C GLU A 265 2.70 -3.79 12.23
N VAL A 266 3.23 -3.09 13.21
CA VAL A 266 4.67 -2.96 13.41
C VAL A 266 5.16 -4.22 14.15
N TYR A 267 5.75 -5.14 13.40
CA TYR A 267 6.11 -6.45 13.93
C TYR A 267 7.54 -6.48 14.48
N SER A 268 7.69 -7.08 15.64
CA SER A 268 8.98 -7.49 16.20
C SER A 268 8.90 -8.95 16.64
N GLU A 269 9.85 -9.78 16.23
CA GLU A 269 9.88 -11.20 16.58
C GLU A 269 10.10 -11.40 18.07
N GLN A 270 11.05 -10.67 18.65
CA GLN A 270 11.48 -10.86 20.03
C GLN A 270 11.07 -9.74 20.99
N GLY A 271 10.64 -8.57 20.44
CA GLY A 271 10.46 -7.36 21.24
C GLY A 271 11.79 -6.77 21.72
N GLY A 272 11.71 -5.80 22.65
CA GLY A 272 12.86 -5.14 23.27
C GLY A 272 12.96 -3.65 22.93
N GLU A 273 14.15 -3.09 23.16
CA GLU A 273 14.41 -1.67 22.93
C GLU A 273 14.81 -1.42 21.48
N TYR A 274 14.26 -0.36 20.90
CA TYR A 274 14.51 0.08 19.54
C TYR A 274 14.82 1.58 19.48
N GLU A 275 15.69 1.96 18.56
CA GLU A 275 15.81 3.33 18.08
C GLU A 275 14.82 3.52 16.92
N MET A 276 13.85 4.42 17.11
CA MET A 276 12.92 4.85 16.06
C MET A 276 13.40 6.17 15.48
N THR A 277 13.79 6.19 14.22
CA THR A 277 14.14 7.40 13.50
C THR A 277 12.98 7.82 12.62
N ILE A 278 12.37 8.96 12.93
CA ILE A 278 11.21 9.53 12.22
C ILE A 278 11.72 10.58 11.25
N ARG A 279 11.36 10.47 9.97
CA ARG A 279 11.61 11.46 8.93
C ARG A 279 10.38 12.31 8.72
N TYR A 280 10.56 13.60 8.65
CA TYR A 280 9.48 14.58 8.58
C TYR A 280 9.89 15.83 7.81
N VAL A 281 8.88 16.60 7.33
CA VAL A 281 9.11 17.90 6.70
C VAL A 281 9.22 18.97 7.81
N PRO A 282 10.36 19.66 7.94
CA PRO A 282 10.54 20.71 8.94
C PRO A 282 9.55 21.84 8.74
N LYS A 283 8.98 22.32 9.84
CA LYS A 283 8.13 23.51 9.86
C LYS A 283 8.08 24.10 11.26
N ALA A 284 8.11 25.46 11.33
CA ALA A 284 8.03 26.15 12.60
C ALA A 284 6.77 25.81 13.39
N ASP A 285 6.87 25.84 14.72
CA ASP A 285 5.78 25.63 15.68
C ASP A 285 5.06 24.27 15.57
N ARG A 286 5.76 23.24 15.06
CA ARG A 286 5.23 21.88 14.98
C ARG A 286 5.73 21.04 16.14
N LYS A 287 4.84 20.19 16.68
CA LYS A 287 5.16 19.20 17.69
C LYS A 287 4.56 17.87 17.30
N LEU A 288 5.21 16.79 17.69
CA LEU A 288 4.78 15.43 17.37
C LEU A 288 4.61 14.62 18.64
N GLU A 289 3.45 14.00 18.80
CA GLU A 289 3.21 12.98 19.82
C GLU A 289 3.37 11.59 19.17
N VAL A 290 4.19 10.75 19.77
CA VAL A 290 4.37 9.34 19.40
C VAL A 290 3.80 8.47 20.51
N CYS A 291 2.99 7.49 20.15
CA CYS A 291 2.39 6.55 21.10
C CYS A 291 2.57 5.12 20.59
N VAL A 292 3.21 4.29 21.39
CA VAL A 292 3.40 2.86 21.11
C VAL A 292 2.39 2.08 21.96
N ASN A 293 1.66 1.14 21.35
CA ASN A 293 0.72 0.22 22.02
C ASN A 293 -0.32 0.88 22.95
N ASN A 294 -0.69 2.14 22.68
CA ASN A 294 -1.55 2.97 23.54
C ASN A 294 -0.96 3.28 24.94
N GLU A 295 0.35 3.17 25.09
CA GLU A 295 1.06 3.53 26.32
C GLU A 295 1.28 5.04 26.43
N LYS A 296 2.17 5.47 27.34
CA LYS A 296 2.49 6.88 27.54
C LYS A 296 3.00 7.51 26.24
N ARG A 297 2.46 8.69 25.91
CA ARG A 297 2.90 9.46 24.76
C ARG A 297 4.28 10.06 24.97
N ILE A 298 5.11 9.98 23.95
CA ILE A 298 6.39 10.68 23.83
C ILE A 298 6.09 11.99 23.10
N LEU A 299 6.32 13.11 23.74
CA LEU A 299 6.19 14.43 23.12
C LEU A 299 7.53 14.87 22.54
N LEU A 300 7.55 15.14 21.25
CA LEU A 300 8.69 15.69 20.52
C LEU A 300 8.38 17.16 20.23
N ASP A 301 8.98 18.06 21.02
CA ASP A 301 8.78 19.51 20.95
C ASP A 301 10.00 20.27 20.43
N SER A 302 11.12 19.58 20.24
CA SER A 302 12.38 20.14 19.74
C SER A 302 12.63 19.68 18.29
N LEU A 303 11.61 19.73 17.45
CA LEU A 303 11.74 19.42 16.03
C LEU A 303 12.44 20.55 15.27
N SER A 304 13.17 20.19 14.20
CA SER A 304 13.78 21.20 13.32
C SER A 304 12.69 22.10 12.73
N ALA A 305 12.93 23.40 12.76
CA ALA A 305 12.12 24.45 12.13
C ALA A 305 12.79 25.01 10.86
N ASP A 306 13.90 24.42 10.43
CA ASP A 306 14.64 24.84 9.24
C ASP A 306 13.91 24.42 7.96
N GLU A 307 13.02 25.28 7.48
CA GLU A 307 12.23 25.08 6.27
C GLU A 307 13.06 25.08 4.97
N THR A 308 14.38 25.34 5.04
CA THR A 308 15.27 25.17 3.90
C THR A 308 15.60 23.70 3.65
N GLN A 309 15.50 22.85 4.68
CA GLN A 309 15.60 21.41 4.56
C GLN A 309 14.27 20.83 4.06
N LYS A 310 14.33 19.95 3.08
CA LYS A 310 13.15 19.25 2.58
C LYS A 310 12.67 18.16 3.53
N ILE A 311 13.62 17.43 4.12
CA ILE A 311 13.38 16.38 5.10
C ILE A 311 14.36 16.54 6.25
N ALA A 312 13.86 16.45 7.47
CA ALA A 312 14.65 16.31 8.70
C ALA A 312 14.34 14.97 9.36
N SER A 313 15.14 14.59 10.35
CA SER A 313 14.91 13.37 11.13
C SER A 313 15.14 13.60 12.62
N ILE A 314 14.43 12.82 13.44
CA ILE A 314 14.63 12.74 14.88
C ILE A 314 14.59 11.28 15.32
N THR A 315 15.51 10.90 16.21
CA THR A 315 15.57 9.54 16.76
C THR A 315 15.10 9.53 18.20
N VAL A 316 14.23 8.58 18.52
CA VAL A 316 13.69 8.39 19.87
C VAL A 316 13.74 6.92 20.27
N PRO A 317 14.02 6.60 21.56
CA PRO A 317 13.94 5.23 22.05
C PRO A 317 12.47 4.82 22.17
N VAL A 318 12.16 3.59 21.77
CA VAL A 318 10.84 2.99 21.93
C VAL A 318 10.96 1.53 22.35
N HIS A 319 10.01 1.06 23.15
CA HIS A 319 9.91 -0.34 23.53
C HIS A 319 8.84 -1.02 22.68
N LEU A 320 9.21 -2.13 22.02
CA LEU A 320 8.27 -2.99 21.29
C LEU A 320 8.10 -4.31 22.04
N LYS A 321 6.89 -4.81 22.12
CA LYS A 321 6.61 -6.18 22.56
C LYS A 321 6.85 -7.17 21.42
N ALA A 322 7.09 -8.42 21.74
CA ALA A 322 7.09 -9.50 20.74
C ALA A 322 5.72 -9.60 20.06
N GLY A 323 5.73 -9.79 18.75
CA GLY A 323 4.55 -9.78 17.90
C GLY A 323 4.21 -8.40 17.34
N ASN A 324 2.94 -8.17 17.02
CA ASN A 324 2.46 -6.93 16.42
C ASN A 324 2.35 -5.81 17.45
N ASN A 325 2.89 -4.66 17.08
CA ASN A 325 2.78 -3.41 17.82
C ASN A 325 1.98 -2.40 17.01
N LYS A 326 1.39 -1.45 17.71
CA LYS A 326 0.68 -0.33 17.14
C LYS A 326 1.47 0.95 17.42
N ILE A 327 1.78 1.70 16.38
CA ILE A 327 2.42 3.00 16.49
C ILE A 327 1.46 4.06 15.99
N ARG A 328 1.27 5.11 16.77
CA ARG A 328 0.44 6.25 16.41
C ARG A 328 1.24 7.53 16.51
N MET A 329 1.12 8.38 15.49
CA MET A 329 1.76 9.69 15.42
C MET A 329 0.72 10.76 15.13
N GLY A 330 0.86 11.93 15.78
CA GLY A 330 -0.04 13.08 15.59
C GLY A 330 0.29 14.17 16.58
N SER A 331 -0.65 15.10 16.79
CA SER A 331 -0.59 16.07 17.89
C SER A 331 -2.00 16.46 18.27
N SER A 332 -2.32 16.34 19.55
CA SER A 332 -3.67 16.60 20.05
C SER A 332 -4.00 18.10 20.24
N PHE A 333 -2.98 18.97 20.23
CA PHE A 333 -3.11 20.38 20.59
C PHE A 333 -2.57 21.37 19.55
N CYS A 334 -1.73 20.92 18.61
CA CYS A 334 -1.22 21.74 17.51
C CYS A 334 -1.09 20.89 16.22
N TRP A 335 -0.78 21.51 15.10
CA TRP A 335 -0.43 20.76 13.90
C TRP A 335 0.89 20.03 14.11
N ALA A 336 0.94 18.76 13.70
CA ALA A 336 2.18 18.00 13.60
C ALA A 336 2.91 18.34 12.27
N PRO A 337 4.20 18.04 12.15
CA PRO A 337 4.87 18.09 10.85
C PRO A 337 4.27 17.05 9.91
N ASP A 338 4.45 17.23 8.60
CA ASP A 338 4.15 16.18 7.63
C ASP A 338 5.17 15.04 7.82
N ILE A 339 4.71 13.80 7.82
CA ILE A 339 5.53 12.62 8.06
C ILE A 339 5.85 11.93 6.74
N ASP A 340 7.13 11.61 6.53
CA ASP A 340 7.64 10.82 5.43
C ASP A 340 7.58 9.32 5.78
N CYS A 341 8.42 8.88 6.70
CA CYS A 341 8.45 7.48 7.17
C CYS A 341 9.06 7.42 8.56
N PHE A 342 9.11 6.22 9.14
CA PHE A 342 10.03 5.95 10.25
C PHE A 342 10.78 4.63 10.03
N THR A 343 11.96 4.55 10.61
CA THR A 343 12.77 3.33 10.64
C THR A 343 12.92 2.82 12.06
N LEU A 344 13.06 1.52 12.19
CA LEU A 344 13.29 0.84 13.47
C LEU A 344 14.63 0.09 13.42
N LYS A 345 15.47 0.34 14.41
CA LYS A 345 16.73 -0.39 14.62
C LYS A 345 16.74 -0.94 16.04
N LYS A 346 16.85 -2.26 16.16
CA LYS A 346 16.97 -2.91 17.48
C LYS A 346 18.26 -2.46 18.14
N VAL A 347 18.17 -2.06 19.41
CA VAL A 347 19.34 -1.77 20.23
C VAL A 347 19.99 -3.10 20.60
N SER A 348 21.27 -3.28 20.24
CA SER A 348 22.03 -4.46 20.64
C SER A 348 22.30 -4.35 22.15
N GLU A 349 22.05 -5.44 22.87
CA GLU A 349 22.48 -5.56 24.29
C GLU A 349 23.96 -5.50 24.43
#